data_5fab45173e585a75a0331c551ccd8eb7
#
_entry.id   5fab45173e585a75a0331c551ccd8eb7
#
_cell.length_a   1.000
_cell.length_b   1.000
_cell.length_c   1.000
_cell.angle_alpha   90.00
_cell.angle_beta   90.00
_cell.angle_gamma   90.00
#
_symmetry.space_group_name_H-M   'P 1'
#
loop_
_entity.id
_entity.type
_entity.pdbx_description
1 polymer ?
#
loop_
_entity_poly.entity_id
_entity_poly.type
_entity_poly.pdbx_seq_one_letter_code
_entity_poly.pdbx_strand_id
1 'polypeptide(L)'
;MLYHNDKSILFFNGDFKNVNDFRISPFNQTLHYGYGVFDGLRAYNAHQAPQIFKVKRHFERLQKSAEKINISMPYSVQEMINYAYELLERNNMHEAYILSLIHI
;
A
#
# COMPACT_ATOMS: atom_id res chain seq x y z
N MET A 1 5.57 10.71 16.84
CA MET A 1 5.94 10.86 15.41
C MET A 1 4.71 10.70 14.54
N LEU A 2 4.50 11.63 13.63
CA LEU A 2 3.40 11.55 12.67
C LEU A 2 3.92 11.04 11.33
N TYR A 3 3.26 10.01 10.80
CA TYR A 3 3.60 9.42 9.50
C TYR A 3 2.75 10.00 8.38
N HIS A 4 1.87 10.93 8.69
CA HIS A 4 0.95 11.53 7.73
C HIS A 4 0.60 12.97 8.16
N ASN A 5 -0.08 13.68 7.28
CA ASN A 5 -0.67 14.99 7.59
C ASN A 5 -2.07 15.07 6.98
N ASP A 6 -2.74 16.20 7.16
CA ASP A 6 -4.12 16.37 6.71
C ASP A 6 -4.29 16.29 5.18
N LYS A 7 -3.20 16.38 4.43
CA LYS A 7 -3.21 16.31 2.96
C LYS A 7 -2.86 14.93 2.42
N SER A 8 -2.50 13.99 3.29
CA SER A 8 -2.08 12.66 2.86
C SER A 8 -3.22 11.93 2.16
N ILE A 9 -2.88 11.28 1.05
CA ILE A 9 -3.79 10.45 0.26
C ILE A 9 -3.41 8.99 0.49
N LEU A 10 -4.42 8.15 0.74
CA LEU A 10 -4.27 6.71 0.91
C LEU A 10 -4.97 5.99 -0.23
N PHE A 11 -4.47 4.81 -0.57
CA PHE A 11 -5.17 3.87 -1.44
C PHE A 11 -5.87 2.84 -0.56
N PHE A 12 -7.18 2.69 -0.73
CA PHE A 12 -7.96 1.76 0.09
C PHE A 12 -9.06 1.12 -0.75
N ASN A 13 -8.99 -0.21 -0.91
CA ASN A 13 -10.00 -0.99 -1.61
C ASN A 13 -10.36 -0.44 -3.00
N GLY A 14 -9.34 -0.03 -3.77
CA GLY A 14 -9.53 0.45 -5.11
C GLY A 14 -9.72 1.96 -5.24
N ASP A 15 -9.82 2.68 -4.13
CA ASP A 15 -10.06 4.13 -4.14
C ASP A 15 -8.90 4.89 -3.52
N PHE A 16 -8.60 6.06 -4.08
CA PHE A 16 -7.70 7.03 -3.47
C PHE A 16 -8.53 7.99 -2.63
N LYS A 17 -8.22 8.08 -1.33
CA LYS A 17 -8.98 8.90 -0.39
C LYS A 17 -8.04 9.74 0.47
N ASN A 18 -8.52 10.94 0.83
CA ASN A 18 -7.82 11.73 1.84
C ASN A 18 -7.83 10.98 3.17
N VAL A 19 -6.75 11.11 3.94
CA VAL A 19 -6.59 10.41 5.23
C VAL A 19 -7.77 10.68 6.18
N ASN A 20 -8.39 11.85 6.10
CA ASN A 20 -9.51 12.21 6.97
C ASN A 20 -10.82 11.53 6.56
N ASP A 21 -10.90 11.01 5.35
CA ASP A 21 -12.08 10.31 4.83
C ASP A 21 -11.95 8.79 4.95
N PHE A 22 -10.87 8.34 5.56
CA PHE A 22 -10.57 6.92 5.69
C PHE A 22 -11.27 6.33 6.91
N ARG A 23 -11.93 5.19 6.72
CA ARG A 23 -12.63 4.47 7.79
C ARG A 23 -12.41 2.98 7.65
N ILE A 24 -12.22 2.31 8.77
CA ILE A 24 -12.11 0.85 8.83
C ILE A 24 -13.22 0.34 9.74
N SER A 25 -13.85 -0.77 9.34
CA SER A 25 -14.85 -1.42 10.19
C SER A 25 -14.21 -1.91 11.48
N PRO A 26 -14.87 -1.70 12.64
CA PRO A 26 -14.37 -2.27 13.90
C PRO A 26 -14.45 -3.80 13.92
N PHE A 27 -15.17 -4.41 12.97
CA PHE A 27 -15.27 -5.87 12.85
C PHE A 27 -14.24 -6.46 11.89
N ASN A 28 -13.29 -5.67 11.43
CA ASN A 28 -12.21 -6.13 10.56
C ASN A 28 -11.39 -7.21 11.29
N GLN A 29 -11.20 -8.36 10.65
CA GLN A 29 -10.48 -9.49 11.26
C GLN A 29 -9.01 -9.19 11.47
N THR A 30 -8.43 -8.36 10.63
CA THR A 30 -7.04 -7.91 10.83
C THR A 30 -6.93 -7.14 12.14
N LEU A 31 -7.90 -6.30 12.46
CA LEU A 31 -7.93 -5.56 13.71
C LEU A 31 -8.13 -6.47 14.91
N HIS A 32 -9.06 -7.43 14.81
CA HIS A 32 -9.40 -8.30 15.93
C HIS A 32 -8.37 -9.39 16.20
N TYR A 33 -7.83 -10.01 15.14
CA TYR A 33 -7.03 -11.22 15.25
C TYR A 33 -5.65 -11.11 14.61
N GLY A 34 -5.30 -9.96 14.07
CA GLY A 34 -4.04 -9.80 13.35
C GLY A 34 -3.97 -10.59 12.05
N TYR A 35 -5.13 -10.92 11.47
CA TYR A 35 -5.21 -11.72 10.25
C TYR A 35 -5.04 -10.81 9.03
N GLY A 36 -3.84 -10.81 8.49
CA GLY A 36 -3.50 -9.97 7.35
C GLY A 36 -2.04 -10.16 6.97
N VAL A 37 -1.63 -9.54 5.87
CA VAL A 37 -0.24 -9.54 5.42
C VAL A 37 0.17 -8.13 5.03
N PHE A 38 1.46 -7.86 5.15
CA PHE A 38 1.98 -6.56 4.75
C PHE A 38 3.38 -6.69 4.17
N ASP A 39 3.79 -5.67 3.43
CA ASP A 39 5.15 -5.53 2.93
C ASP A 39 5.48 -4.05 2.85
N GLY A 40 6.71 -3.71 3.22
CA GLY A 40 7.20 -2.34 3.15
C GLY A 40 8.04 -2.12 1.90
N LEU A 41 7.76 -1.03 1.20
CA LEU A 41 8.49 -0.65 0.00
C LEU A 41 9.12 0.73 0.22
N ARG A 42 10.22 0.98 -0.48
CA ARG A 42 10.89 2.27 -0.40
C ARG A 42 11.01 2.87 -1.79
N ALA A 43 10.56 4.12 -1.94
CA ALA A 43 10.74 4.90 -3.15
C ALA A 43 11.89 5.89 -2.96
N TYR A 44 12.73 6.00 -3.98
CA TYR A 44 13.86 6.92 -4.00
C TYR A 44 13.73 7.87 -5.18
N ASN A 45 14.16 9.11 -4.99
CA ASN A 45 14.21 10.07 -6.09
C ASN A 45 15.38 9.71 -7.02
N ALA A 46 15.03 9.34 -8.24
CA ALA A 46 16.01 9.02 -9.28
C ALA A 46 15.69 9.88 -10.50
N HIS A 47 16.63 10.79 -10.87
CA HIS A 47 16.45 11.67 -12.02
C HIS A 47 15.14 12.47 -11.95
N GLN A 48 14.82 13.02 -10.78
CA GLN A 48 13.63 13.85 -10.53
C GLN A 48 12.31 13.07 -10.65
N ALA A 49 12.37 11.75 -10.56
CA ALA A 49 11.19 10.89 -10.59
C ALA A 49 11.31 9.82 -9.50
N PRO A 50 10.21 9.38 -8.91
CA PRO A 50 10.28 8.33 -7.91
C PRO A 50 10.57 6.98 -8.56
N GLN A 51 11.42 6.19 -7.91
CA GLN A 51 11.71 4.81 -8.28
C GLN A 51 11.50 3.94 -7.04
N ILE A 52 10.57 3.01 -7.11
CA ILE A 52 10.33 2.07 -6.01
C ILE A 52 11.31 0.91 -6.16
N PHE A 53 12.13 0.71 -5.13
CA PHE A 53 13.18 -0.30 -5.16
C PHE A 53 12.57 -1.70 -5.18
N LYS A 54 12.92 -2.50 -6.20
CA LYS A 54 12.46 -3.89 -6.37
C LYS A 54 10.94 -4.04 -6.23
N VAL A 55 10.19 -3.14 -6.83
CA VAL A 55 8.75 -3.05 -6.67
C VAL A 55 8.03 -4.36 -7.04
N LYS A 56 8.42 -4.98 -8.15
CA LYS A 56 7.82 -6.24 -8.60
C LYS A 56 8.03 -7.35 -7.58
N ARG A 57 9.25 -7.49 -7.06
CA ARG A 57 9.59 -8.54 -6.08
C ARG A 57 8.82 -8.36 -4.78
N HIS A 58 8.63 -7.12 -4.32
CA HIS A 58 7.86 -6.84 -3.11
C HIS A 58 6.40 -7.24 -3.28
N PHE A 59 5.78 -6.89 -4.41
CA PHE A 59 4.38 -7.25 -4.63
C PHE A 59 4.20 -8.73 -4.90
N GLU A 60 5.14 -9.38 -5.57
CA GLU A 60 5.13 -10.85 -5.71
C GLU A 60 5.20 -11.52 -4.34
N ARG A 61 6.05 -11.02 -3.44
CA ARG A 61 6.17 -11.56 -2.08
C ARG A 61 4.89 -11.32 -1.28
N LEU A 62 4.28 -10.14 -1.41
CA LEU A 62 3.01 -9.84 -0.75
C LEU A 62 1.93 -10.80 -1.21
N GLN A 63 1.86 -11.07 -2.50
CA GLN A 63 0.90 -12.01 -3.08
C GLN A 63 1.11 -13.43 -2.52
N LYS A 64 2.36 -13.88 -2.46
CA LYS A 64 2.67 -15.20 -1.90
C LYS A 64 2.33 -15.29 -0.42
N SER A 65 2.58 -14.22 0.33
CA SER A 65 2.22 -14.17 1.74
C SER A 65 0.71 -14.26 1.94
N ALA A 66 -0.06 -13.58 1.11
CA ALA A 66 -1.52 -13.65 1.16
C ALA A 66 -2.02 -15.07 0.84
N GLU A 67 -1.46 -15.71 -0.18
CA GLU A 67 -1.81 -17.07 -0.55
C GLU A 67 -1.59 -18.07 0.59
N LYS A 68 -0.51 -17.89 1.36
CA LYS A 68 -0.18 -18.78 2.47
C LYS A 68 -1.22 -18.78 3.58
N ILE A 69 -1.97 -17.71 3.74
CA ILE A 69 -3.05 -17.62 4.72
C ILE A 69 -4.42 -17.56 4.05
N ASN A 70 -4.50 -18.02 2.80
CA ASN A 70 -5.74 -18.17 2.05
C ASN A 70 -6.49 -16.84 1.82
N ILE A 71 -5.74 -15.76 1.65
CA ILE A 71 -6.31 -14.49 1.23
C ILE A 71 -6.11 -14.34 -0.27
N SER A 72 -7.20 -14.16 -1.02
CA SER A 72 -7.14 -13.89 -2.44
C SER A 72 -6.77 -12.44 -2.67
N MET A 73 -5.73 -12.21 -3.49
CA MET A 73 -5.30 -10.87 -3.84
C MET A 73 -6.26 -10.30 -4.90
N PRO A 74 -6.91 -9.15 -4.65
CA PRO A 74 -7.88 -8.61 -5.60
C PRO A 74 -7.24 -7.94 -6.82
N TYR A 75 -5.92 -7.72 -6.80
CA TYR A 75 -5.20 -7.02 -7.86
C TYR A 75 -4.02 -7.85 -8.35
N SER A 76 -3.70 -7.70 -9.64
CA SER A 76 -2.46 -8.27 -10.18
C SER A 76 -1.25 -7.50 -9.67
N VAL A 77 -0.07 -8.10 -9.80
CA VAL A 77 1.19 -7.43 -9.43
C VAL A 77 1.35 -6.13 -10.22
N GLN A 78 1.04 -6.15 -11.54
CA GLN A 78 1.17 -4.95 -12.35
C GLN A 78 0.19 -3.85 -11.93
N GLU A 79 -1.04 -4.21 -11.57
CA GLU A 79 -2.00 -3.25 -11.06
C GLU A 79 -1.50 -2.62 -9.75
N MET A 80 -0.95 -3.42 -8.84
CA MET A 80 -0.42 -2.91 -7.58
C MET A 80 0.76 -1.97 -7.80
N ILE A 81 1.63 -2.28 -8.77
CA ILE A 81 2.73 -1.39 -9.13
C ILE A 81 2.19 -0.04 -9.61
N ASN A 82 1.18 -0.07 -10.49
CA ASN A 82 0.59 1.14 -11.02
C ASN A 82 -0.06 1.98 -9.92
N TYR A 83 -0.79 1.35 -9.01
CA TYR A 83 -1.39 2.04 -7.87
C TYR A 83 -0.35 2.67 -6.95
N ALA A 84 0.77 1.98 -6.72
CA ALA A 84 1.84 2.51 -5.87
C ALA A 84 2.46 3.77 -6.45
N TYR A 85 2.72 3.79 -7.76
CA TYR A 85 3.24 4.98 -8.42
C TYR A 85 2.22 6.11 -8.47
N GLU A 86 0.95 5.80 -8.70
CA GLU A 86 -0.11 6.81 -8.66
C GLU A 86 -0.26 7.40 -7.25
N LEU A 87 -0.10 6.57 -6.22
CA LEU A 87 -0.15 7.04 -4.84
C LEU A 87 0.96 8.06 -4.56
N LEU A 88 2.17 7.80 -5.03
CA LEU A 88 3.29 8.73 -4.90
C LEU A 88 2.99 10.03 -5.62
N GLU A 89 2.45 9.96 -6.83
CA GLU A 89 2.09 11.13 -7.62
C GLU A 89 1.02 11.97 -6.92
N ARG A 90 -0.03 11.32 -6.42
CA ARG A 90 -1.12 12.04 -5.73
C ARG A 90 -0.66 12.70 -4.42
N ASN A 91 0.36 12.15 -3.78
CA ASN A 91 0.95 12.75 -2.58
C ASN A 91 2.09 13.71 -2.90
N ASN A 92 2.42 13.87 -4.18
CA ASN A 92 3.54 14.71 -4.64
C ASN A 92 4.86 14.34 -3.94
N MET A 93 5.15 13.04 -3.89
CA MET A 93 6.35 12.51 -3.22
C MET A 93 7.27 11.82 -4.22
N HIS A 94 8.56 12.15 -4.16
CA HIS A 94 9.60 11.46 -4.90
C HIS A 94 10.35 10.45 -4.03
N GLU A 95 10.35 10.65 -2.72
CA GLU A 95 10.94 9.73 -1.75
C GLU A 95 9.90 9.43 -0.68
N ALA A 96 9.73 8.14 -0.37
CA ALA A 96 8.72 7.73 0.60
C ALA A 96 8.92 6.29 1.02
N TYR A 97 8.37 5.96 2.18
CA TYR A 97 8.14 4.59 2.59
C TYR A 97 6.67 4.26 2.32
N ILE A 98 6.45 3.16 1.62
CA ILE A 98 5.09 2.70 1.27
C ILE A 98 4.82 1.41 2.05
N LEU A 99 3.76 1.42 2.83
CA LEU A 99 3.29 0.22 3.51
C LEU A 99 2.11 -0.36 2.73
N SER A 100 2.30 -1.56 2.17
CA SER A 100 1.23 -2.29 1.52
C SER A 100 0.65 -3.28 2.51
N LEU A 101 -0.64 -3.21 2.75
CA LEU A 101 -1.33 -4.02 3.74
C LEU A 101 -2.58 -4.63 3.12
N ILE A 102 -2.73 -5.94 3.28
CA ILE A 102 -3.94 -6.65 2.91
C ILE A 102 -4.68 -6.98 4.20
N HIS A 103 -5.86 -6.43 4.35
CA HIS A 103 -6.72 -6.62 5.53
C HIS A 103 -7.99 -7.36 5.16
N ILE A 104 -8.64 -7.90 6.16
CA ILE A 104 -9.93 -8.58 6.01
C ILE A 104 -10.93 -8.05 7.01
#